data_780898c9e8bac8dbfe8951faeb83e8b6
#
_entry.id   780898c9e8bac8dbfe8951faeb83e8b6
#
_cell.length_a   1.000
_cell.length_b   1.000
_cell.length_c   1.000
_cell.angle_alpha   90.00
_cell.angle_beta   90.00
_cell.angle_gamma   90.00
#
_symmetry.space_group_name_H-M   'P 1'
#
loop_
_entity.id
_entity.type
_entity.pdbx_description
1 polymer ?
#
loop_
_entity_poly.entity_id
_entity_poly.type
_entity_poly.pdbx_seq_one_letter_code
_entity_poly.pdbx_strand_id
1 'polypeptide(L)'
;MKKIFLSLFILFNCSLFSENISPEQYNFPLKNPYAATIIGSSTLMIKNIKTNTNRKVYELNLKDTKIPESLWYLDKYSFSLSAQKKKAPLIFILSGTGSNYDASRTRLFERIFYTAGYHVITVPSTTSSNFIVDGLDDKMPGALPFDTPALYSAMKASYERVKNKIDVSEFYVMGYSLGATHAAFVSYLDETGKYFNFKRAFMINPTVNLYTSAVLLDNLLDKNLNGNKANIQVILDNVISTLLEHSKTGTISLTEEAIFDIFKEEKLSNRDMEALIGLAFRIVSINLNYLTDLINDMGVYVEDPKNIGKFTNLFPYFQKVDFATFDDYLNKIAYPYFKKHLSNKITPESLIKMTDMSLIQDYLATSPKLAVVTNADELILTPENLKYLETTFKDRLLVYPYGGHCGNMYFKSNVATMLNFLENGVLKYEN
;
A
#
# COMPACT_ATOMS: atom_id res chain seq x y z
N MET A 1 -48.62 -15.56 -51.21
CA MET A 1 -47.88 -16.24 -50.11
C MET A 1 -46.67 -15.39 -49.80
N LYS A 2 -46.79 -14.55 -48.76
CA LYS A 2 -45.68 -13.70 -48.24
C LYS A 2 -45.00 -14.47 -47.09
N LYS A 3 -43.72 -14.81 -47.25
CA LYS A 3 -42.91 -15.40 -46.19
C LYS A 3 -42.42 -14.28 -45.29
N ILE A 4 -42.87 -14.30 -44.03
CA ILE A 4 -42.39 -13.44 -42.97
C ILE A 4 -41.13 -14.10 -42.41
N PHE A 5 -39.97 -13.48 -42.58
CA PHE A 5 -38.73 -13.81 -41.88
C PHE A 5 -38.77 -13.20 -40.49
N LEU A 6 -38.91 -14.04 -39.49
CA LEU A 6 -38.80 -13.67 -38.07
C LEU A 6 -37.33 -13.76 -37.68
N SER A 7 -36.64 -12.62 -37.67
CA SER A 7 -35.26 -12.51 -37.14
C SER A 7 -35.30 -12.55 -35.62
N LEU A 8 -34.86 -13.67 -35.05
CA LEU A 8 -34.67 -13.84 -33.62
C LEU A 8 -33.41 -13.08 -33.19
N PHE A 9 -33.56 -11.87 -32.63
CA PHE A 9 -32.50 -11.18 -31.96
C PHE A 9 -32.26 -11.88 -30.59
N ILE A 10 -31.24 -12.73 -30.55
CA ILE A 10 -30.71 -13.24 -29.28
C ILE A 10 -29.92 -12.08 -28.66
N LEU A 11 -30.53 -11.35 -27.73
CA LEU A 11 -29.87 -10.46 -26.82
C LEU A 11 -28.96 -11.31 -25.89
N PHE A 12 -27.69 -11.37 -26.21
CA PHE A 12 -26.69 -11.78 -25.25
C PHE A 12 -26.68 -10.73 -24.13
N ASN A 13 -27.40 -10.99 -23.05
CA ASN A 13 -27.15 -10.32 -21.80
C ASN A 13 -25.77 -10.77 -21.30
N CYS A 14 -24.71 -10.09 -21.73
CA CYS A 14 -23.45 -10.11 -21.00
C CYS A 14 -23.74 -9.50 -19.62
N SER A 15 -23.93 -10.34 -18.62
CA SER A 15 -23.94 -9.92 -17.23
C SER A 15 -22.57 -9.31 -16.91
N LEU A 16 -22.54 -7.99 -16.78
CA LEU A 16 -21.40 -7.18 -16.35
C LEU A 16 -21.15 -7.38 -14.84
N PHE A 17 -20.91 -8.61 -14.40
CA PHE A 17 -20.54 -8.89 -13.03
C PHE A 17 -19.04 -9.27 -12.98
N SER A 18 -18.36 -8.85 -11.91
CA SER A 18 -17.02 -9.33 -11.58
C SER A 18 -17.00 -10.86 -11.63
N GLU A 19 -15.94 -11.45 -12.17
CA GLU A 19 -15.76 -12.90 -12.17
C GLU A 19 -15.68 -13.37 -10.70
N ASN A 20 -16.67 -14.15 -10.25
CA ASN A 20 -16.69 -14.72 -8.91
C ASN A 20 -15.86 -16.00 -8.91
N ILE A 21 -14.67 -15.93 -8.34
CA ILE A 21 -13.82 -17.10 -8.11
C ILE A 21 -14.40 -17.85 -6.92
N SER A 22 -14.77 -19.13 -7.14
CA SER A 22 -15.24 -19.93 -6.00
C SER A 22 -14.07 -20.30 -5.06
N PRO A 23 -14.35 -20.48 -3.75
CA PRO A 23 -13.33 -20.93 -2.80
C PRO A 23 -12.64 -22.24 -3.18
N GLU A 24 -13.37 -23.14 -3.89
CA GLU A 24 -12.85 -24.42 -4.36
C GLU A 24 -11.86 -24.26 -5.52
N GLN A 25 -12.03 -23.24 -6.35
CA GLN A 25 -11.13 -22.93 -7.47
C GLN A 25 -9.88 -22.17 -7.01
N TYR A 26 -9.95 -21.47 -5.87
CA TYR A 26 -8.89 -20.65 -5.35
C TYR A 26 -8.04 -21.42 -4.34
N ASN A 27 -6.89 -21.92 -4.78
CA ASN A 27 -6.02 -22.79 -4.00
C ASN A 27 -4.95 -22.04 -3.16
N PHE A 28 -5.19 -20.79 -2.78
CA PHE A 28 -4.31 -20.08 -1.88
C PHE A 28 -4.27 -20.77 -0.51
N PRO A 29 -3.08 -21.05 0.07
CA PRO A 29 -2.96 -21.98 1.21
C PRO A 29 -3.41 -21.41 2.55
N LEU A 30 -3.52 -20.07 2.69
CA LEU A 30 -3.88 -19.41 3.96
C LEU A 30 -5.32 -18.90 3.87
N LYS A 31 -6.24 -19.61 4.54
CA LYS A 31 -7.66 -19.24 4.55
C LYS A 31 -8.01 -18.23 5.65
N ASN A 32 -7.22 -18.20 6.73
CA ASN A 32 -7.39 -17.23 7.79
C ASN A 32 -6.88 -15.84 7.36
N PRO A 33 -7.71 -14.77 7.39
CA PRO A 33 -7.33 -13.46 6.89
C PRO A 33 -6.16 -12.82 7.66
N TYR A 34 -6.05 -13.08 8.95
CA TYR A 34 -4.95 -12.55 9.77
C TYR A 34 -3.64 -13.24 9.45
N ALA A 35 -3.64 -14.57 9.39
CA ALA A 35 -2.48 -15.35 8.97
C ALA A 35 -2.02 -14.95 7.57
N ALA A 36 -2.96 -14.83 6.61
CA ALA A 36 -2.68 -14.36 5.27
C ALA A 36 -2.03 -12.97 5.26
N THR A 37 -2.55 -12.02 6.02
CA THR A 37 -2.01 -10.64 6.12
C THR A 37 -0.59 -10.61 6.66
N ILE A 38 -0.27 -11.45 7.66
CA ILE A 38 1.04 -11.48 8.32
C ILE A 38 2.08 -12.14 7.42
N ILE A 39 1.81 -13.36 6.95
CA ILE A 39 2.83 -14.22 6.32
C ILE A 39 2.54 -14.59 4.86
N GLY A 40 1.33 -14.34 4.35
CA GLY A 40 0.93 -14.77 3.02
C GLY A 40 1.73 -14.16 1.88
N SER A 41 2.30 -12.96 2.08
CA SER A 41 3.23 -12.32 1.14
C SER A 41 4.66 -12.88 1.25
N SER A 42 4.79 -14.19 1.34
CA SER A 42 6.05 -14.92 1.46
C SER A 42 6.69 -15.20 0.10
N THR A 43 8.02 -15.31 0.09
CA THR A 43 8.77 -15.74 -1.10
C THR A 43 8.43 -17.18 -1.52
N LEU A 44 7.87 -17.99 -0.59
CA LEU A 44 7.40 -19.34 -0.87
C LEU A 44 6.23 -19.39 -1.87
N MET A 45 5.49 -18.28 -2.01
CA MET A 45 4.31 -18.19 -2.87
C MET A 45 4.66 -18.11 -4.36
N ILE A 46 5.89 -17.76 -4.69
CA ILE A 46 6.32 -17.58 -6.07
C ILE A 46 7.67 -18.27 -6.33
N LYS A 47 7.75 -18.96 -7.45
CA LYS A 47 8.97 -19.66 -7.89
C LYS A 47 9.52 -19.04 -9.18
N ASN A 48 10.76 -19.35 -9.50
CA ASN A 48 11.41 -18.99 -10.78
C ASN A 48 11.53 -17.48 -11.05
N ILE A 49 11.62 -16.66 -10.00
CA ILE A 49 11.94 -15.24 -10.13
C ILE A 49 13.44 -15.00 -9.99
N LYS A 50 13.97 -14.06 -10.79
CA LYS A 50 15.38 -13.68 -10.74
C LYS A 50 15.72 -13.07 -9.38
N THR A 51 16.80 -13.53 -8.78
CA THR A 51 17.33 -12.96 -7.53
C THR A 51 18.16 -11.71 -7.78
N ASN A 52 18.92 -11.69 -8.88
CA ASN A 52 19.68 -10.51 -9.30
C ASN A 52 18.92 -9.73 -10.38
N THR A 53 18.51 -8.51 -10.05
CA THR A 53 17.75 -7.60 -10.91
C THR A 53 18.58 -6.44 -11.44
N ASN A 54 19.91 -6.44 -11.28
CA ASN A 54 20.77 -5.28 -11.60
C ASN A 54 20.31 -4.00 -10.91
N ARG A 55 19.76 -4.14 -9.70
CA ARG A 55 19.17 -3.06 -8.92
C ARG A 55 20.21 -2.00 -8.54
N LYS A 56 19.86 -0.74 -8.75
CA LYS A 56 20.61 0.42 -8.29
C LYS A 56 19.70 1.36 -7.51
N VAL A 57 20.21 1.88 -6.41
CA VAL A 57 19.54 2.90 -5.60
C VAL A 57 20.02 4.26 -6.03
N TYR A 58 19.13 5.22 -6.07
CA TYR A 58 19.38 6.61 -6.37
C TYR A 58 18.79 7.50 -5.29
N GLU A 59 19.48 8.58 -5.00
CA GLU A 59 19.07 9.62 -4.07
C GLU A 59 18.85 10.93 -4.83
N LEU A 60 17.84 11.69 -4.45
CA LEU A 60 17.51 12.99 -4.97
C LEU A 60 17.20 13.93 -3.80
N ASN A 61 17.49 15.20 -3.97
CA ASN A 61 16.92 16.27 -3.17
C ASN A 61 15.74 16.80 -3.96
N LEU A 62 14.52 16.47 -3.52
CA LEU A 62 13.30 16.94 -4.20
C LEU A 62 12.92 18.34 -3.76
N LYS A 63 13.24 18.67 -2.51
CA LYS A 63 12.93 19.94 -1.90
C LYS A 63 14.20 20.52 -1.26
N ASP A 64 14.48 21.79 -1.52
CA ASP A 64 15.55 22.56 -0.87
C ASP A 64 15.01 23.15 0.45
N THR A 65 14.58 22.26 1.36
CA THR A 65 14.04 22.67 2.66
C THR A 65 14.99 22.32 3.78
N LYS A 66 15.21 23.29 4.69
CA LYS A 66 15.96 23.05 5.91
C LYS A 66 15.16 22.11 6.81
N ILE A 67 15.71 20.93 7.09
CA ILE A 67 15.13 19.93 8.00
C ILE A 67 15.73 20.08 9.41
N PRO A 68 15.01 19.67 10.46
CA PRO A 68 15.57 19.59 11.81
C PRO A 68 16.84 18.72 11.85
N GLU A 69 17.86 19.13 12.61
CA GLU A 69 19.12 18.37 12.70
C GLU A 69 18.94 16.93 13.20
N SER A 70 17.92 16.70 14.01
CA SER A 70 17.55 15.36 14.50
C SER A 70 17.13 14.40 13.39
N LEU A 71 16.74 14.91 12.22
CA LEU A 71 16.28 14.15 11.05
C LEU A 71 17.32 14.10 9.93
N TRP A 72 18.58 14.39 10.21
CA TRP A 72 19.67 14.45 9.24
C TRP A 72 19.79 13.22 8.33
N TYR A 73 19.33 12.05 8.78
CA TYR A 73 19.34 10.78 8.05
C TYR A 73 18.15 10.61 7.09
N LEU A 74 17.21 11.57 7.07
CA LEU A 74 16.01 11.56 6.22
C LEU A 74 16.08 12.66 5.14
N ASP A 75 17.23 13.29 4.95
CA ASP A 75 17.43 14.48 4.12
C ASP A 75 17.29 14.24 2.60
N LYS A 76 17.08 12.98 2.17
CA LYS A 76 17.01 12.64 0.75
C LYS A 76 15.88 11.67 0.45
N TYR A 77 15.17 11.98 -0.60
CA TYR A 77 14.30 11.03 -1.26
C TYR A 77 15.12 9.95 -1.95
N SER A 78 14.74 8.70 -1.77
CA SER A 78 15.43 7.56 -2.37
C SER A 78 14.47 6.68 -3.15
N PHE A 79 14.95 6.14 -4.28
CA PHE A 79 14.22 5.19 -5.11
C PHE A 79 15.17 4.15 -5.70
N SER A 80 14.63 3.04 -6.23
CA SER A 80 15.48 2.09 -6.94
C SER A 80 15.09 1.95 -8.41
N LEU A 81 16.08 1.55 -9.22
CA LEU A 81 15.89 1.13 -10.61
C LEU A 81 16.46 -0.27 -10.80
N SER A 82 15.65 -1.17 -11.36
CA SER A 82 16.08 -2.43 -11.96
C SER A 82 15.92 -2.34 -13.48
N ALA A 83 17.05 -2.28 -14.20
CA ALA A 83 17.09 -1.97 -15.62
C ALA A 83 17.29 -3.22 -16.48
N GLN A 84 16.44 -3.44 -17.49
CA GLN A 84 16.67 -4.40 -18.58
C GLN A 84 17.83 -3.91 -19.48
N LYS A 85 18.48 -4.84 -20.16
CA LYS A 85 19.61 -4.51 -21.08
C LYS A 85 19.15 -3.98 -22.45
N LYS A 86 17.88 -4.10 -22.79
CA LYS A 86 17.27 -3.74 -24.06
C LYS A 86 16.00 -2.90 -23.84
N LYS A 87 15.47 -2.34 -24.91
CA LYS A 87 14.17 -1.65 -24.89
C LYS A 87 13.09 -2.51 -24.25
N ALA A 88 12.38 -1.97 -23.27
CA ALA A 88 11.40 -2.68 -22.48
C ALA A 88 10.35 -1.71 -21.89
N PRO A 89 9.16 -2.19 -21.50
CA PRO A 89 8.23 -1.38 -20.73
C PRO A 89 8.80 -1.03 -19.35
N LEU A 90 8.40 0.12 -18.81
CA LEU A 90 8.74 0.55 -17.47
C LEU A 90 7.50 0.51 -16.59
N ILE A 91 7.63 -0.07 -15.39
CA ILE A 91 6.60 -0.05 -14.37
C ILE A 91 7.09 0.68 -13.12
N PHE A 92 6.26 1.59 -12.60
CA PHE A 92 6.42 2.16 -11.28
C PHE A 92 5.68 1.30 -10.25
N ILE A 93 6.33 0.98 -9.13
CA ILE A 93 5.76 0.28 -7.99
C ILE A 93 5.60 1.27 -6.85
N LEU A 94 4.35 1.54 -6.45
CA LEU A 94 4.00 2.43 -5.36
C LEU A 94 3.74 1.63 -4.09
N SER A 95 4.49 1.96 -3.05
CA SER A 95 4.45 1.23 -1.78
C SER A 95 3.21 1.58 -0.93
N GLY A 96 2.78 0.65 -0.06
CA GLY A 96 1.70 0.87 0.91
C GLY A 96 2.12 1.76 2.09
N THR A 97 1.19 2.04 2.99
CA THR A 97 1.35 2.93 4.16
C THR A 97 2.62 2.63 4.95
N GLY A 98 3.44 3.67 5.19
CA GLY A 98 4.70 3.60 5.93
C GLY A 98 5.83 2.84 5.24
N SER A 99 5.57 2.24 4.09
CA SER A 99 6.53 1.38 3.40
C SER A 99 7.51 2.19 2.54
N ASN A 100 8.75 1.69 2.45
CA ASN A 100 9.81 2.34 1.69
C ASN A 100 10.05 1.64 0.33
N TYR A 101 10.84 2.28 -0.55
CA TYR A 101 11.22 1.76 -1.88
C TYR A 101 11.97 0.41 -1.81
N ASP A 102 12.59 0.06 -0.68
CA ASP A 102 13.36 -1.17 -0.48
C ASP A 102 12.71 -2.15 0.51
N ALA A 103 11.48 -1.90 0.95
CA ALA A 103 10.73 -2.83 1.77
C ALA A 103 10.61 -4.21 1.08
N SER A 104 10.65 -5.29 1.85
CA SER A 104 10.65 -6.67 1.33
C SER A 104 9.53 -6.94 0.32
N ARG A 105 8.33 -6.42 0.59
CA ARG A 105 7.17 -6.52 -0.32
C ARG A 105 7.44 -5.80 -1.64
N THR A 106 7.93 -4.57 -1.60
CA THR A 106 8.25 -3.78 -2.80
C THR A 106 9.36 -4.45 -3.61
N ARG A 107 10.40 -4.97 -2.96
CA ARG A 107 11.50 -5.69 -3.61
C ARG A 107 11.07 -6.99 -4.27
N LEU A 108 10.08 -7.68 -3.72
CA LEU A 108 9.58 -8.90 -4.35
C LEU A 108 8.80 -8.58 -5.63
N PHE A 109 7.98 -7.54 -5.65
CA PHE A 109 7.37 -7.05 -6.89
C PHE A 109 8.43 -6.59 -7.90
N GLU A 110 9.46 -5.88 -7.46
CA GLU A 110 10.58 -5.50 -8.33
C GLU A 110 11.18 -6.73 -9.05
N ARG A 111 11.42 -7.82 -8.33
CA ARG A 111 11.94 -9.08 -8.90
C ARG A 111 10.95 -9.75 -9.86
N ILE A 112 9.65 -9.74 -9.53
CA ILE A 112 8.58 -10.28 -10.38
C ILE A 112 8.56 -9.54 -11.72
N PHE A 113 8.45 -8.22 -11.71
CA PHE A 113 8.36 -7.43 -12.93
C PHE A 113 9.67 -7.42 -13.73
N TYR A 114 10.82 -7.39 -13.04
CA TYR A 114 12.09 -7.54 -13.73
C TYR A 114 12.21 -8.90 -14.43
N THR A 115 11.73 -9.98 -13.80
CA THR A 115 11.68 -11.31 -14.41
C THR A 115 10.74 -11.36 -15.62
N ALA A 116 9.62 -10.66 -15.54
CA ALA A 116 8.65 -10.50 -16.63
C ALA A 116 9.12 -9.56 -17.76
N GLY A 117 10.32 -8.97 -17.63
CA GLY A 117 10.92 -8.18 -18.71
C GLY A 117 10.74 -6.67 -18.61
N TYR A 118 10.24 -6.14 -17.51
CA TYR A 118 10.08 -4.70 -17.30
C TYR A 118 11.37 -4.04 -16.78
N HIS A 119 11.60 -2.78 -17.12
CA HIS A 119 12.32 -1.87 -16.25
C HIS A 119 11.45 -1.59 -15.04
N VAL A 120 12.01 -1.51 -13.86
CA VAL A 120 11.24 -1.31 -12.65
C VAL A 120 11.79 -0.14 -11.85
N ILE A 121 10.94 0.82 -11.52
CA ILE A 121 11.24 1.87 -10.55
C ILE A 121 10.35 1.65 -9.32
N THR A 122 10.96 1.51 -8.14
CA THR A 122 10.24 1.43 -6.86
C THR A 122 10.24 2.78 -6.17
N VAL A 123 9.07 3.22 -5.72
CA VAL A 123 8.85 4.52 -5.11
C VAL A 123 8.33 4.33 -3.67
N PRO A 124 8.87 5.05 -2.69
CA PRO A 124 8.37 4.99 -1.32
C PRO A 124 6.95 5.54 -1.22
N SER A 125 6.22 5.12 -0.18
CA SER A 125 4.92 5.67 0.17
C SER A 125 5.03 7.16 0.54
N THR A 126 3.99 7.94 0.28
CA THR A 126 3.86 9.34 0.74
C THR A 126 3.89 9.45 2.26
N THR A 127 3.56 8.37 2.97
CA THR A 127 3.60 8.25 4.44
C THR A 127 4.92 7.68 4.97
N SER A 128 5.91 7.41 4.11
CA SER A 128 7.26 7.04 4.57
C SER A 128 8.04 8.26 5.03
N SER A 129 8.91 8.07 6.03
CA SER A 129 9.64 9.17 6.66
C SER A 129 10.42 10.04 5.66
N ASN A 130 11.17 9.41 4.75
CA ASN A 130 11.94 10.14 3.73
C ASN A 130 11.03 10.94 2.78
N PHE A 131 9.88 10.38 2.40
CA PHE A 131 8.94 11.08 1.52
C PHE A 131 8.28 12.26 2.24
N ILE A 132 7.90 12.11 3.50
CA ILE A 132 7.38 13.21 4.31
C ILE A 132 8.38 14.35 4.36
N VAL A 133 9.65 14.04 4.63
CA VAL A 133 10.70 15.06 4.82
C VAL A 133 11.08 15.75 3.52
N ASP A 134 11.30 15.02 2.42
CA ASP A 134 11.85 15.59 1.18
C ASP A 134 10.84 15.58 0.00
N GLY A 135 9.79 14.75 0.05
CA GLY A 135 8.82 14.61 -1.05
C GLY A 135 7.62 15.56 -0.95
N LEU A 136 7.04 15.74 0.24
CA LEU A 136 5.85 16.56 0.43
C LEU A 136 6.16 18.04 0.61
N ASP A 137 5.34 18.92 0.05
CA ASP A 137 5.43 20.37 0.25
C ASP A 137 5.01 20.78 1.66
N ASP A 138 3.90 20.24 2.11
CA ASP A 138 3.28 20.54 3.40
C ASP A 138 3.74 19.63 4.56
N LYS A 139 4.54 18.60 4.26
CA LYS A 139 5.00 17.59 5.23
C LYS A 139 3.85 16.92 6.01
N MET A 140 2.64 16.90 5.43
CA MET A 140 1.41 16.45 6.06
C MET A 140 0.69 15.41 5.17
N PRO A 141 1.12 14.12 5.19
CA PRO A 141 0.58 13.09 4.29
C PRO A 141 -0.84 12.66 4.66
N GLY A 142 -1.53 12.07 3.71
CA GLY A 142 -2.83 11.42 3.86
C GLY A 142 -3.96 12.12 3.12
N ALA A 143 -3.77 13.36 2.67
CA ALA A 143 -4.74 14.06 1.84
C ALA A 143 -4.39 13.89 0.35
N LEU A 144 -5.14 13.05 -0.36
CA LEU A 144 -4.89 12.66 -1.75
C LEU A 144 -4.69 13.83 -2.72
N PRO A 145 -5.42 14.98 -2.60
CA PRO A 145 -5.21 16.15 -3.46
C PRO A 145 -3.82 16.78 -3.33
N PHE A 146 -3.13 16.60 -2.21
CA PHE A 146 -1.78 17.10 -1.95
C PHE A 146 -0.72 16.02 -2.16
N ASP A 147 -0.98 14.80 -1.68
CA ASP A 147 -0.06 13.67 -1.81
C ASP A 147 0.19 13.30 -3.28
N THR A 148 -0.88 13.28 -4.09
CA THR A 148 -0.80 12.82 -5.49
C THR A 148 0.11 13.69 -6.37
N PRO A 149 -0.01 15.03 -6.39
CA PRO A 149 0.90 15.87 -7.17
C PRO A 149 2.36 15.75 -6.72
N ALA A 150 2.61 15.63 -5.41
CA ALA A 150 3.94 15.44 -4.86
C ALA A 150 4.54 14.10 -5.30
N LEU A 151 3.76 13.01 -5.19
CA LEU A 151 4.17 11.68 -5.63
C LEU A 151 4.44 11.64 -7.14
N TYR A 152 3.56 12.21 -7.94
CA TYR A 152 3.74 12.29 -9.39
C TYR A 152 4.99 13.09 -9.79
N SER A 153 5.29 14.18 -9.07
CA SER A 153 6.52 14.97 -9.26
C SER A 153 7.77 14.16 -8.88
N ALA A 154 7.73 13.40 -7.78
CA ALA A 154 8.81 12.50 -7.39
C ALA A 154 9.04 11.38 -8.41
N MET A 155 7.96 10.81 -8.98
CA MET A 155 8.05 9.82 -10.07
C MET A 155 8.72 10.41 -11.31
N LYS A 156 8.35 11.64 -11.70
CA LYS A 156 9.02 12.36 -12.81
C LYS A 156 10.50 12.59 -12.54
N ALA A 157 10.86 13.11 -11.37
CA ALA A 157 12.24 13.34 -10.98
C ALA A 157 13.05 12.02 -10.99
N SER A 158 12.45 10.92 -10.51
CA SER A 158 13.06 9.60 -10.54
C SER A 158 13.34 9.13 -11.96
N TYR A 159 12.37 9.26 -12.86
CA TYR A 159 12.55 8.90 -14.27
C TYR A 159 13.57 9.79 -14.97
N GLU A 160 13.51 11.10 -14.80
CA GLU A 160 14.47 12.05 -15.36
C GLU A 160 15.92 11.72 -14.96
N ARG A 161 16.12 11.29 -13.70
CA ARG A 161 17.44 10.87 -13.18
C ARG A 161 18.04 9.67 -13.89
N VAL A 162 17.18 8.83 -14.48
CA VAL A 162 17.60 7.54 -15.06
C VAL A 162 17.26 7.35 -16.53
N LYS A 163 16.49 8.23 -17.18
CA LYS A 163 15.99 8.08 -18.55
C LYS A 163 17.08 7.80 -19.59
N ASN A 164 18.29 8.35 -19.41
CA ASN A 164 19.42 8.12 -20.31
C ASN A 164 20.11 6.76 -20.09
N LYS A 165 19.65 5.95 -19.13
CA LYS A 165 20.22 4.63 -18.78
C LYS A 165 19.32 3.48 -19.23
N ILE A 166 18.11 3.76 -19.69
CA ILE A 166 17.10 2.79 -20.08
C ILE A 166 16.38 3.24 -21.36
N ASP A 167 15.98 2.29 -22.18
CA ASP A 167 15.16 2.53 -23.36
C ASP A 167 13.74 2.02 -23.09
N VAL A 168 12.80 2.95 -22.88
CA VAL A 168 11.44 2.65 -22.45
C VAL A 168 10.50 2.56 -23.65
N SER A 169 9.71 1.50 -23.74
CA SER A 169 8.68 1.35 -24.78
C SER A 169 7.33 1.92 -24.36
N GLU A 170 6.91 1.69 -23.13
CA GLU A 170 5.61 2.07 -22.58
C GLU A 170 5.73 2.22 -21.05
N PHE A 171 4.81 2.99 -20.46
CA PHE A 171 4.77 3.19 -18.99
C PHE A 171 3.56 2.52 -18.36
N TYR A 172 3.81 1.96 -17.19
CA TYR A 172 2.83 1.32 -16.34
C TYR A 172 2.99 1.79 -14.89
N VAL A 173 1.94 1.69 -14.11
CA VAL A 173 2.00 1.92 -12.67
C VAL A 173 1.22 0.83 -11.95
N MET A 174 1.73 0.39 -10.83
CA MET A 174 1.02 -0.48 -9.89
C MET A 174 1.28 -0.05 -8.47
N GLY A 175 0.38 -0.42 -7.58
CA GLY A 175 0.55 -0.23 -6.16
C GLY A 175 -0.24 -1.23 -5.34
N TYR A 176 0.08 -1.31 -4.07
CA TYR A 176 -0.65 -2.13 -3.10
C TYR A 176 -1.06 -1.28 -1.89
N SER A 177 -2.20 -1.59 -1.26
CA SER A 177 -2.75 -0.83 -0.13
C SER A 177 -2.91 0.66 -0.50
N LEU A 178 -2.44 1.61 0.29
CA LEU A 178 -2.40 3.04 -0.05
C LEU A 178 -1.75 3.32 -1.41
N GLY A 179 -0.66 2.60 -1.73
CA GLY A 179 -0.01 2.73 -3.04
C GLY A 179 -0.91 2.34 -4.21
N ALA A 180 -1.88 1.44 -4.00
CA ALA A 180 -2.89 1.09 -5.01
C ALA A 180 -3.84 2.26 -5.27
N THR A 181 -4.30 2.93 -4.22
CA THR A 181 -5.10 4.15 -4.35
C THR A 181 -4.31 5.25 -5.08
N HIS A 182 -3.05 5.46 -4.69
CA HIS A 182 -2.17 6.40 -5.39
C HIS A 182 -1.94 6.03 -6.86
N ALA A 183 -1.89 4.74 -7.22
CA ALA A 183 -1.74 4.32 -8.63
C ALA A 183 -2.91 4.81 -9.50
N ALA A 184 -4.13 4.77 -8.99
CA ALA A 184 -5.29 5.35 -9.67
C ALA A 184 -5.19 6.88 -9.80
N PHE A 185 -4.81 7.55 -8.71
CA PHE A 185 -4.72 9.01 -8.68
C PHE A 185 -3.59 9.56 -9.56
N VAL A 186 -2.41 8.96 -9.58
CA VAL A 186 -1.33 9.39 -10.49
C VAL A 186 -1.67 9.09 -11.95
N SER A 187 -2.39 7.99 -12.22
CA SER A 187 -2.90 7.69 -13.55
C SER A 187 -3.94 8.73 -14.00
N TYR A 188 -4.84 9.14 -13.10
CA TYR A 188 -5.78 10.24 -13.35
C TYR A 188 -5.08 11.57 -13.63
N LEU A 189 -4.12 11.93 -12.80
CA LEU A 189 -3.37 13.18 -12.95
C LEU A 189 -2.59 13.21 -14.27
N ASP A 190 -2.06 12.07 -14.71
CA ASP A 190 -1.32 11.92 -15.95
C ASP A 190 -2.20 12.09 -17.21
N GLU A 191 -3.53 11.90 -17.11
CA GLU A 191 -4.45 12.11 -18.26
C GLU A 191 -4.40 13.55 -18.80
N THR A 192 -4.16 14.52 -17.95
CA THR A 192 -4.07 15.93 -18.35
C THR A 192 -2.69 16.24 -18.95
N GLY A 193 -1.62 15.86 -18.26
CA GLY A 193 -0.25 16.22 -18.67
C GLY A 193 0.39 15.22 -19.63
N LYS A 194 -0.04 13.98 -19.59
CA LYS A 194 0.43 12.84 -20.39
C LYS A 194 1.96 12.70 -20.45
N TYR A 195 2.63 13.01 -19.35
CA TYR A 195 4.08 12.92 -19.29
C TYR A 195 4.56 11.47 -19.44
N PHE A 196 3.95 10.55 -18.69
CA PHE A 196 4.18 9.12 -18.83
C PHE A 196 3.23 8.50 -19.86
N ASN A 197 2.02 9.03 -19.99
CA ASN A 197 0.92 8.44 -20.76
C ASN A 197 0.73 6.97 -20.41
N PHE A 198 0.47 6.71 -19.12
CA PHE A 198 0.34 5.34 -18.60
C PHE A 198 -0.60 4.51 -19.45
N LYS A 199 -0.11 3.35 -19.88
CA LYS A 199 -0.91 2.38 -20.63
C LYS A 199 -1.91 1.69 -19.75
N ARG A 200 -1.49 1.29 -18.53
CA ARG A 200 -2.36 0.65 -17.53
C ARG A 200 -1.87 0.94 -16.12
N ALA A 201 -2.83 0.88 -15.17
CA ALA A 201 -2.59 0.97 -13.74
C ALA A 201 -3.24 -0.23 -13.03
N PHE A 202 -2.50 -0.91 -12.16
CA PHE A 202 -2.96 -2.09 -11.44
C PHE A 202 -2.99 -1.83 -9.93
N MET A 203 -4.13 -2.09 -9.31
CA MET A 203 -4.43 -1.77 -7.93
C MET A 203 -4.63 -3.05 -7.12
N ILE A 204 -3.80 -3.29 -6.10
CA ILE A 204 -3.90 -4.44 -5.21
C ILE A 204 -4.37 -3.98 -3.83
N ASN A 205 -5.53 -4.46 -3.38
CA ASN A 205 -6.12 -4.17 -2.07
C ASN A 205 -6.13 -2.66 -1.74
N PRO A 206 -6.72 -1.79 -2.61
CA PRO A 206 -6.72 -0.35 -2.39
C PRO A 206 -7.53 0.06 -1.17
N THR A 207 -7.16 1.18 -0.56
CA THR A 207 -8.03 1.87 0.39
C THR A 207 -9.12 2.62 -0.39
N VAL A 208 -10.38 2.47 -0.03
CA VAL A 208 -11.48 3.30 -0.58
C VAL A 208 -11.51 4.66 0.10
N ASN A 209 -11.43 4.66 1.42
CA ASN A 209 -11.22 5.84 2.24
C ASN A 209 -10.06 5.54 3.20
N LEU A 210 -8.96 6.30 3.08
CA LEU A 210 -7.75 6.04 3.85
C LEU A 210 -7.98 6.16 5.36
N TYR A 211 -8.76 7.16 5.79
CA TYR A 211 -9.06 7.33 7.22
C TYR A 211 -9.84 6.14 7.79
N THR A 212 -10.91 5.71 7.11
CA THR A 212 -11.68 4.53 7.54
C THR A 212 -10.77 3.29 7.63
N SER A 213 -9.94 3.06 6.63
CA SER A 213 -8.98 1.94 6.63
C SER A 213 -7.99 2.03 7.79
N ALA A 214 -7.50 3.22 8.10
CA ALA A 214 -6.57 3.45 9.20
C ALA A 214 -7.22 3.19 10.57
N VAL A 215 -8.48 3.62 10.76
CA VAL A 215 -9.26 3.34 11.99
C VAL A 215 -9.53 1.85 12.16
N LEU A 216 -9.83 1.13 11.07
CA LEU A 216 -9.98 -0.34 11.14
C LEU A 216 -8.69 -1.02 11.63
N LEU A 217 -7.53 -0.56 11.15
CA LEU A 217 -6.22 -1.08 11.59
C LEU A 217 -5.91 -0.73 13.06
N ASP A 218 -6.23 0.49 13.50
CA ASP A 218 -6.09 0.89 14.91
C ASP A 218 -6.92 -0.03 15.81
N ASN A 219 -8.17 -0.33 15.41
CA ASN A 219 -9.10 -1.19 16.17
C ASN A 219 -8.60 -2.62 16.27
N LEU A 220 -7.78 -3.15 15.36
CA LEU A 220 -7.19 -4.49 15.48
C LEU A 220 -6.30 -4.62 16.73
N LEU A 221 -5.64 -3.56 17.15
CA LEU A 221 -4.88 -3.55 18.40
C LEU A 221 -5.79 -3.21 19.60
N ASP A 222 -6.51 -2.11 19.52
CA ASP A 222 -7.18 -1.50 20.67
C ASP A 222 -8.23 -2.44 21.32
N LYS A 223 -9.01 -3.17 20.50
CA LYS A 223 -9.97 -4.16 21.00
C LYS A 223 -9.31 -5.32 21.76
N ASN A 224 -8.04 -5.63 21.46
CA ASN A 224 -7.31 -6.73 22.08
C ASN A 224 -6.53 -6.30 23.32
N LEU A 225 -6.34 -4.99 23.52
CA LEU A 225 -5.69 -4.44 24.70
C LEU A 225 -6.66 -4.26 25.88
N ASN A 226 -7.98 -4.22 25.66
CA ASN A 226 -8.97 -3.98 26.71
C ASN A 226 -8.64 -2.76 27.58
N GLY A 227 -8.12 -1.69 26.99
CA GLY A 227 -7.71 -0.46 27.67
C GLY A 227 -6.41 -0.56 28.51
N ASN A 228 -5.73 -1.71 28.52
CA ASN A 228 -4.49 -1.91 29.24
C ASN A 228 -3.31 -2.20 28.29
N LYS A 229 -2.42 -1.22 28.14
CA LYS A 229 -1.21 -1.34 27.32
C LYS A 229 -0.28 -2.49 27.72
N ALA A 230 -0.26 -2.89 28.99
CA ALA A 230 0.55 -4.01 29.46
C ALA A 230 0.16 -5.35 28.78
N ASN A 231 -1.05 -5.44 28.24
CA ASN A 231 -1.49 -6.63 27.50
C ASN A 231 -0.69 -6.87 26.21
N ILE A 232 0.03 -5.88 25.70
CA ILE A 232 0.97 -6.08 24.57
C ILE A 232 2.03 -7.12 24.95
N GLN A 233 2.62 -7.01 26.15
CA GLN A 233 3.64 -7.97 26.58
C GLN A 233 3.07 -9.39 26.62
N VAL A 234 1.85 -9.55 27.13
CA VAL A 234 1.18 -10.85 27.17
C VAL A 234 0.98 -11.43 25.76
N ILE A 235 0.55 -10.59 24.80
CA ILE A 235 0.37 -10.99 23.40
C ILE A 235 1.71 -11.42 22.79
N LEU A 236 2.75 -10.61 22.97
CA LEU A 236 4.08 -10.92 22.45
C LEU A 236 4.65 -12.20 23.07
N ASP A 237 4.48 -12.41 24.38
CA ASP A 237 4.91 -13.63 25.07
C ASP A 237 4.19 -14.86 24.53
N ASN A 238 2.88 -14.77 24.27
CA ASN A 238 2.11 -15.86 23.66
C ASN A 238 2.62 -16.20 22.25
N VAL A 239 2.86 -15.18 21.44
CA VAL A 239 3.38 -15.36 20.06
C VAL A 239 4.76 -16.02 20.11
N ILE A 240 5.68 -15.49 20.94
CA ILE A 240 7.04 -16.01 21.05
C ILE A 240 7.01 -17.45 21.57
N SER A 241 6.21 -17.75 22.60
CA SER A 241 6.07 -19.11 23.15
C SER A 241 5.57 -20.08 22.10
N THR A 242 4.54 -19.70 21.34
CA THR A 242 4.00 -20.52 20.24
C THR A 242 5.05 -20.79 19.17
N LEU A 243 5.82 -19.77 18.77
CA LEU A 243 6.89 -19.91 17.80
C LEU A 243 8.00 -20.85 18.31
N LEU A 244 8.36 -20.76 19.58
CA LEU A 244 9.38 -21.61 20.22
C LEU A 244 8.93 -23.07 20.35
N GLU A 245 7.69 -23.32 20.79
CA GLU A 245 7.12 -24.67 20.96
C GLU A 245 7.08 -25.43 19.61
N HIS A 246 6.88 -24.72 18.49
CA HIS A 246 6.79 -25.33 17.16
C HIS A 246 8.12 -25.31 16.40
N SER A 247 9.20 -24.73 16.98
CA SER A 247 10.52 -24.83 16.39
C SER A 247 11.06 -26.25 16.59
N LYS A 248 11.29 -26.98 15.47
CA LYS A 248 11.64 -28.42 15.46
C LYS A 248 13.01 -28.75 16.07
N THR A 249 13.80 -27.81 16.56
CA THR A 249 15.20 -28.02 16.90
C THR A 249 15.63 -27.56 18.29
N GLY A 250 14.74 -27.00 19.11
CA GLY A 250 15.13 -26.42 20.42
C GLY A 250 16.13 -25.25 20.35
N THR A 251 16.65 -24.96 19.17
CA THR A 251 17.42 -23.77 18.79
C THR A 251 16.56 -22.93 17.87
N ILE A 252 16.53 -21.61 18.08
CA ILE A 252 15.69 -20.64 17.33
C ILE A 252 16.21 -20.54 15.87
N SER A 253 16.05 -21.58 15.09
CA SER A 253 16.20 -21.52 13.63
C SER A 253 14.80 -21.52 13.01
N LEU A 254 14.09 -20.39 13.16
CA LEU A 254 12.81 -20.17 12.49
C LEU A 254 13.10 -19.89 11.01
N THR A 255 13.02 -20.92 10.18
CA THR A 255 13.05 -20.73 8.73
C THR A 255 11.73 -20.11 8.27
N GLU A 256 11.72 -19.48 7.09
CA GLU A 256 10.49 -18.92 6.51
C GLU A 256 9.41 -20.01 6.36
N GLU A 257 9.79 -21.23 6.01
CA GLU A 257 8.90 -22.39 5.90
C GLU A 257 8.27 -22.78 7.25
N ALA A 258 9.07 -22.83 8.32
CA ALA A 258 8.59 -23.19 9.66
C ALA A 258 7.60 -22.16 10.20
N ILE A 259 7.90 -20.87 10.01
CA ILE A 259 6.98 -19.76 10.36
C ILE A 259 5.71 -19.89 9.54
N PHE A 260 5.83 -20.12 8.24
CA PHE A 260 4.67 -20.27 7.35
C PHE A 260 3.75 -21.41 7.77
N ASP A 261 4.31 -22.57 8.14
CA ASP A 261 3.54 -23.73 8.61
C ASP A 261 2.80 -23.44 9.92
N ILE A 262 3.40 -22.71 10.87
CA ILE A 262 2.76 -22.30 12.13
C ILE A 262 1.49 -21.50 11.86
N PHE A 263 1.56 -20.53 10.95
CA PHE A 263 0.41 -19.71 10.58
C PHE A 263 -0.62 -20.49 9.75
N LYS A 264 -0.18 -21.35 8.85
CA LYS A 264 -1.04 -22.20 8.02
C LYS A 264 -1.82 -23.21 8.85
N GLU A 265 -1.22 -23.76 9.89
CA GLU A 265 -1.84 -24.70 10.83
C GLU A 265 -2.63 -24.01 11.96
N GLU A 266 -2.78 -22.68 11.88
CA GLU A 266 -3.53 -21.83 12.82
C GLU A 266 -3.13 -22.05 14.30
N LYS A 267 -1.82 -22.19 14.55
CA LYS A 267 -1.27 -22.38 15.92
C LYS A 267 -1.35 -21.11 16.76
N LEU A 268 -1.43 -19.93 16.14
CA LEU A 268 -1.66 -18.66 16.82
C LEU A 268 -3.16 -18.33 16.87
N SER A 269 -3.60 -17.75 17.99
CA SER A 269 -4.99 -17.30 18.10
C SER A 269 -5.28 -16.11 17.16
N ASN A 270 -6.54 -15.99 16.71
CA ASN A 270 -6.96 -14.81 15.94
C ASN A 270 -6.70 -13.52 16.70
N ARG A 271 -6.91 -13.52 18.03
CA ARG A 271 -6.64 -12.38 18.91
C ARG A 271 -5.19 -11.91 18.81
N ASP A 272 -4.25 -12.84 18.92
CA ASP A 272 -2.82 -12.51 18.89
C ASP A 272 -2.41 -12.03 17.49
N MET A 273 -2.93 -12.66 16.43
CA MET A 273 -2.67 -12.24 15.05
C MET A 273 -3.26 -10.86 14.73
N GLU A 274 -4.49 -10.59 15.14
CA GLU A 274 -5.10 -9.25 15.02
C GLU A 274 -4.25 -8.18 15.71
N ALA A 275 -3.85 -8.46 16.97
CA ALA A 275 -3.05 -7.52 17.74
C ALA A 275 -1.67 -7.28 17.11
N LEU A 276 -1.03 -8.31 16.53
CA LEU A 276 0.24 -8.16 15.81
C LEU A 276 0.10 -7.23 14.59
N ILE A 277 -0.97 -7.41 13.80
CA ILE A 277 -1.25 -6.54 12.66
C ILE A 277 -1.45 -5.10 13.14
N GLY A 278 -2.35 -4.90 14.12
CA GLY A 278 -2.61 -3.59 14.68
C GLY A 278 -1.38 -2.93 15.29
N LEU A 279 -0.52 -3.70 15.98
CA LEU A 279 0.74 -3.20 16.54
C LEU A 279 1.72 -2.72 15.44
N ALA A 280 1.83 -3.47 14.35
CA ALA A 280 2.69 -3.07 13.23
C ALA A 280 2.24 -1.72 12.64
N PHE A 281 0.93 -1.52 12.47
CA PHE A 281 0.39 -0.24 11.98
C PHE A 281 0.44 0.87 13.05
N ARG A 282 0.31 0.54 14.33
CA ARG A 282 0.49 1.50 15.44
C ARG A 282 1.91 2.08 15.45
N ILE A 283 2.94 1.29 15.16
CA ILE A 283 4.32 1.79 15.01
C ILE A 283 4.41 2.81 13.87
N VAL A 284 3.73 2.55 12.75
CA VAL A 284 3.66 3.51 11.63
C VAL A 284 2.97 4.80 12.06
N SER A 285 1.85 4.71 12.78
CA SER A 285 1.09 5.87 13.24
C SER A 285 1.88 6.70 14.28
N ILE A 286 2.59 6.06 15.20
CA ILE A 286 3.49 6.73 16.15
C ILE A 286 4.55 7.53 15.41
N ASN A 287 5.22 6.91 14.43
CA ASN A 287 6.24 7.57 13.62
C ASN A 287 5.67 8.76 12.81
N LEU A 288 4.47 8.59 12.25
CA LEU A 288 3.77 9.63 11.51
C LEU A 288 3.45 10.84 12.42
N ASN A 289 2.83 10.61 13.59
CA ASN A 289 2.51 11.64 14.56
C ASN A 289 3.76 12.40 15.02
N TYR A 290 4.81 11.67 15.41
CA TYR A 290 6.08 12.26 15.87
C TYR A 290 6.74 13.12 14.79
N LEU A 291 6.87 12.57 13.58
CA LEU A 291 7.62 13.22 12.51
C LEU A 291 6.91 14.48 12.00
N THR A 292 5.59 14.41 11.81
CA THR A 292 4.81 15.56 11.30
C THR A 292 4.68 16.66 12.34
N ASP A 293 4.57 16.30 13.62
CA ASP A 293 4.61 17.27 14.73
C ASP A 293 5.95 18.01 14.78
N LEU A 294 7.06 17.25 14.75
CA LEU A 294 8.42 17.78 14.81
C LEU A 294 8.72 18.72 13.62
N ILE A 295 8.41 18.30 12.39
CA ILE A 295 8.77 19.07 11.18
C ILE A 295 7.94 20.34 11.05
N ASN A 296 6.66 20.27 11.41
CA ASN A 296 5.73 21.39 11.25
C ASN A 296 5.63 22.28 12.51
N ASP A 297 6.48 22.04 13.53
CA ASP A 297 6.52 22.82 14.78
C ASP A 297 5.12 22.94 15.42
N MET A 298 4.39 21.78 15.49
CA MET A 298 3.01 21.77 15.97
C MET A 298 2.93 21.82 17.50
N GLY A 299 3.96 21.32 18.21
CA GLY A 299 4.07 21.36 19.66
C GLY A 299 3.11 20.42 20.40
N VAL A 300 2.61 19.37 19.75
CA VAL A 300 1.67 18.39 20.36
C VAL A 300 2.40 17.38 21.22
N TYR A 301 3.44 16.78 20.69
CA TYR A 301 4.30 15.79 21.36
C TYR A 301 5.71 16.31 21.58
N VAL A 302 6.16 17.23 20.73
CA VAL A 302 7.48 17.84 20.73
C VAL A 302 7.33 19.34 21.00
N GLU A 303 7.37 19.73 22.27
CA GLU A 303 7.09 21.10 22.71
C GLU A 303 8.09 22.14 22.19
N ASP A 304 9.34 21.77 21.99
CA ASP A 304 10.39 22.67 21.51
C ASP A 304 11.28 21.98 20.46
N PRO A 305 10.79 21.87 19.21
CA PRO A 305 11.52 21.17 18.14
C PRO A 305 12.87 21.83 17.80
N LYS A 306 13.02 23.15 18.03
CA LYS A 306 14.24 23.89 17.69
C LYS A 306 15.43 23.51 18.58
N ASN A 307 15.16 22.98 19.76
CA ASN A 307 16.19 22.51 20.70
C ASN A 307 16.57 21.05 20.54
N ILE A 308 15.97 20.34 19.53
CA ILE A 308 16.29 18.96 19.23
C ILE A 308 17.39 18.91 18.17
N GLY A 309 18.63 18.71 18.59
CA GLY A 309 19.78 18.52 17.72
C GLY A 309 20.04 17.05 17.40
N LYS A 310 21.07 16.84 16.58
CA LYS A 310 21.49 15.50 16.08
C LYS A 310 21.72 14.46 17.17
N PHE A 311 22.17 14.88 18.35
CA PHE A 311 22.55 13.99 19.47
C PHE A 311 21.59 14.07 20.65
N THR A 312 20.44 14.73 20.49
CA THR A 312 19.42 14.78 21.53
C THR A 312 18.86 13.39 21.80
N ASN A 313 18.69 13.05 23.09
CA ASN A 313 17.98 11.82 23.45
C ASN A 313 16.50 11.95 23.09
N LEU A 314 16.04 11.17 22.10
CA LEU A 314 14.67 11.21 21.61
C LEU A 314 13.69 10.37 22.45
N PHE A 315 14.17 9.54 23.39
CA PHE A 315 13.33 8.63 24.17
C PHE A 315 12.19 9.33 24.94
N PRO A 316 12.40 10.50 25.59
CA PRO A 316 11.30 11.20 26.27
C PRO A 316 10.18 11.65 25.31
N TYR A 317 10.51 11.99 24.06
CA TYR A 317 9.51 12.38 23.05
C TYR A 317 8.75 11.18 22.53
N PHE A 318 9.43 10.04 22.33
CA PHE A 318 8.75 8.78 21.97
C PHE A 318 7.80 8.32 23.09
N GLN A 319 8.11 8.55 24.36
CA GLN A 319 7.18 8.29 25.45
C GLN A 319 5.92 9.15 25.42
N LYS A 320 5.99 10.39 24.90
CA LYS A 320 4.82 11.27 24.77
C LYS A 320 3.91 10.84 23.60
N VAL A 321 4.50 10.42 22.49
CA VAL A 321 3.76 9.94 21.30
C VAL A 321 3.34 8.48 21.41
N ASP A 322 3.73 7.82 22.51
CA ASP A 322 3.43 6.41 22.75
C ASP A 322 1.95 6.10 22.55
N PHE A 323 1.67 5.07 21.75
CA PHE A 323 0.33 4.64 21.36
C PHE A 323 -0.52 5.65 20.55
N ALA A 324 0.03 6.75 20.04
CA ALA A 324 -0.70 7.63 19.16
C ALA A 324 -1.28 6.87 17.96
N THR A 325 -2.57 7.07 17.71
CA THR A 325 -3.35 6.41 16.67
C THR A 325 -3.33 7.22 15.37
N PHE A 326 -3.85 6.64 14.28
CA PHE A 326 -4.14 7.42 13.07
C PHE A 326 -5.28 8.44 13.31
N ASP A 327 -6.21 8.13 14.22
CA ASP A 327 -7.23 9.09 14.65
C ASP A 327 -6.60 10.27 15.40
N ASP A 328 -5.61 10.03 16.27
CA ASP A 328 -4.81 11.09 16.89
C ASP A 328 -4.09 11.95 15.85
N TYR A 329 -3.50 11.31 14.82
CA TYR A 329 -2.87 12.04 13.72
C TYR A 329 -3.87 12.97 13.02
N LEU A 330 -5.05 12.47 12.66
CA LEU A 330 -6.08 13.30 12.03
C LEU A 330 -6.47 14.49 12.94
N ASN A 331 -6.82 14.20 14.19
CA ASN A 331 -7.47 15.19 15.06
C ASN A 331 -6.48 16.15 15.74
N LYS A 332 -5.28 15.67 16.12
CA LYS A 332 -4.29 16.46 16.87
C LYS A 332 -3.25 17.14 15.97
N ILE A 333 -2.99 16.59 14.78
CA ILE A 333 -1.94 17.06 13.88
C ILE A 333 -2.52 17.59 12.57
N ALA A 334 -3.10 16.72 11.71
CA ALA A 334 -3.48 17.08 10.36
C ALA A 334 -4.61 18.13 10.32
N TYR A 335 -5.68 17.93 11.09
CA TYR A 335 -6.79 18.87 11.11
C TYR A 335 -6.40 20.27 11.60
N PRO A 336 -5.71 20.45 12.74
CA PRO A 336 -5.22 21.78 13.16
C PRO A 336 -4.28 22.41 12.13
N TYR A 337 -3.40 21.62 11.51
CA TYR A 337 -2.51 22.11 10.47
C TYR A 337 -3.28 22.65 9.25
N PHE A 338 -4.14 21.86 8.63
CA PHE A 338 -4.89 22.26 7.43
C PHE A 338 -5.87 23.40 7.73
N LYS A 339 -6.47 23.44 8.92
CA LYS A 339 -7.32 24.54 9.35
C LYS A 339 -6.55 25.87 9.41
N LYS A 340 -5.31 25.85 9.88
CA LYS A 340 -4.44 27.00 9.98
C LYS A 340 -3.86 27.44 8.63
N HIS A 341 -3.43 26.50 7.81
CA HIS A 341 -2.61 26.79 6.61
C HIS A 341 -3.41 26.78 5.30
N LEU A 342 -4.51 26.04 5.21
CA LEU A 342 -5.32 25.94 4.00
C LEU A 342 -6.58 26.82 4.08
N SER A 343 -7.42 26.59 5.08
CA SER A 343 -8.64 27.37 5.28
C SER A 343 -9.22 27.13 6.67
N ASN A 344 -9.65 28.20 7.36
CA ASN A 344 -10.38 28.11 8.62
C ASN A 344 -11.76 27.44 8.50
N LYS A 345 -12.26 27.22 7.27
CA LYS A 345 -13.50 26.49 6.99
C LYS A 345 -13.32 24.98 6.91
N ILE A 346 -12.09 24.46 6.94
CA ILE A 346 -11.82 23.02 6.99
C ILE A 346 -12.45 22.44 8.25
N THR A 347 -13.15 21.31 8.10
CA THR A 347 -13.66 20.48 9.18
C THR A 347 -13.01 19.10 9.14
N PRO A 348 -13.03 18.32 10.23
CA PRO A 348 -12.57 16.94 10.20
C PRO A 348 -13.20 16.11 9.07
N GLU A 349 -14.52 16.26 8.86
CA GLU A 349 -15.25 15.54 7.82
C GLU A 349 -14.78 15.93 6.41
N SER A 350 -14.50 17.21 6.17
CA SER A 350 -13.97 17.67 4.89
C SER A 350 -12.55 17.14 4.65
N LEU A 351 -11.74 17.02 5.70
CA LEU A 351 -10.41 16.43 5.61
C LEU A 351 -10.50 14.91 5.35
N ILE A 352 -11.41 14.20 6.05
CA ILE A 352 -11.69 12.78 5.77
C ILE A 352 -12.12 12.59 4.31
N LYS A 353 -12.94 13.51 3.77
CA LYS A 353 -13.31 13.46 2.35
C LYS A 353 -12.10 13.59 1.40
N MET A 354 -11.05 14.31 1.77
CA MET A 354 -9.81 14.40 0.99
C MET A 354 -9.00 13.09 0.99
N THR A 355 -9.36 12.12 1.81
CA THR A 355 -8.74 10.78 1.85
C THR A 355 -9.51 9.73 1.03
N ASP A 356 -10.58 10.14 0.34
CA ASP A 356 -11.55 9.26 -0.30
C ASP A 356 -11.27 9.07 -1.79
N MET A 357 -11.34 7.83 -2.24
CA MET A 357 -11.13 7.46 -3.64
C MET A 357 -12.16 8.10 -4.58
N SER A 358 -13.37 8.37 -4.08
CA SER A 358 -14.46 8.98 -4.86
C SER A 358 -14.18 10.41 -5.35
N LEU A 359 -13.09 11.04 -4.93
CA LEU A 359 -12.64 12.33 -5.49
C LEU A 359 -12.39 12.28 -7.00
N ILE A 360 -12.11 11.12 -7.54
CA ILE A 360 -11.91 10.88 -8.98
C ILE A 360 -12.91 9.86 -9.54
N GLN A 361 -14.15 9.84 -8.99
CA GLN A 361 -15.17 8.83 -9.27
C GLN A 361 -15.42 8.57 -10.75
N ASP A 362 -15.56 9.62 -11.56
CA ASP A 362 -15.84 9.48 -12.99
C ASP A 362 -14.70 8.75 -13.72
N TYR A 363 -13.46 9.06 -13.35
CA TYR A 363 -12.29 8.38 -13.92
C TYR A 363 -12.23 6.91 -13.48
N LEU A 364 -12.48 6.61 -12.21
CA LEU A 364 -12.52 5.24 -11.71
C LEU A 364 -13.59 4.40 -12.42
N ALA A 365 -14.77 4.98 -12.64
CA ALA A 365 -15.88 4.27 -13.24
C ALA A 365 -15.69 4.02 -14.75
N THR A 366 -14.98 4.90 -15.46
CA THR A 366 -14.96 4.90 -16.93
C THR A 366 -13.62 4.52 -17.55
N SER A 367 -12.49 4.68 -16.83
CA SER A 367 -11.16 4.44 -17.43
C SER A 367 -10.89 2.94 -17.64
N PRO A 368 -10.64 2.49 -18.88
CA PRO A 368 -10.27 1.10 -19.15
C PRO A 368 -8.83 0.76 -18.75
N LYS A 369 -8.04 1.77 -18.35
CA LYS A 369 -6.66 1.60 -17.93
C LYS A 369 -6.52 0.97 -16.55
N LEU A 370 -7.57 1.05 -15.71
CA LEU A 370 -7.55 0.64 -14.32
C LEU A 370 -8.07 -0.79 -14.13
N ALA A 371 -7.37 -1.58 -13.33
CA ALA A 371 -7.91 -2.82 -12.77
C ALA A 371 -7.61 -2.91 -11.27
N VAL A 372 -8.54 -3.53 -10.56
CA VAL A 372 -8.48 -3.71 -9.10
C VAL A 372 -8.57 -5.19 -8.77
N VAL A 373 -7.74 -5.63 -7.86
CA VAL A 373 -7.89 -6.92 -7.17
C VAL A 373 -7.99 -6.68 -5.68
N THR A 374 -8.87 -7.41 -5.01
CA THR A 374 -9.05 -7.36 -3.56
C THR A 374 -9.53 -8.73 -3.03
N ASN A 375 -9.76 -8.83 -1.74
CA ASN A 375 -10.19 -10.05 -1.08
C ASN A 375 -11.57 -9.87 -0.43
N ALA A 376 -12.40 -10.90 -0.41
CA ALA A 376 -13.70 -10.85 0.27
C ALA A 376 -13.56 -10.71 1.80
N ASP A 377 -12.44 -11.16 2.34
CA ASP A 377 -12.06 -11.09 3.75
C ASP A 377 -11.06 -9.94 4.07
N GLU A 378 -11.09 -8.86 3.27
CA GLU A 378 -10.20 -7.71 3.41
C GLU A 378 -10.36 -7.01 4.77
N LEU A 379 -9.24 -6.76 5.46
CA LEU A 379 -9.26 -6.21 6.83
C LEU A 379 -9.43 -4.69 6.89
N ILE A 380 -9.15 -3.98 5.79
CA ILE A 380 -9.15 -2.51 5.75
C ILE A 380 -10.36 -1.93 5.01
N LEU A 381 -11.30 -2.76 4.58
CA LEU A 381 -12.53 -2.35 3.90
C LEU A 381 -13.76 -2.68 4.75
N THR A 382 -14.70 -1.76 4.81
CA THR A 382 -16.05 -2.06 5.29
C THR A 382 -16.85 -2.77 4.17
N PRO A 383 -17.99 -3.43 4.48
CA PRO A 383 -18.88 -3.97 3.45
C PRO A 383 -19.31 -2.92 2.42
N GLU A 384 -19.53 -1.68 2.84
CA GLU A 384 -19.89 -0.55 1.96
C GLU A 384 -18.72 -0.18 1.03
N ASN A 385 -17.49 -0.23 1.52
CA ASN A 385 -16.29 0.00 0.70
C ASN A 385 -16.14 -1.09 -0.36
N LEU A 386 -16.33 -2.35 -0.02
CA LEU A 386 -16.29 -3.45 -0.99
C LEU A 386 -17.39 -3.26 -2.05
N LYS A 387 -18.60 -2.94 -1.63
CA LYS A 387 -19.72 -2.64 -2.52
C LYS A 387 -19.44 -1.46 -3.45
N TYR A 388 -18.76 -0.43 -2.94
CA TYR A 388 -18.31 0.70 -3.74
C TYR A 388 -17.35 0.26 -4.85
N LEU A 389 -16.36 -0.60 -4.55
CA LEU A 389 -15.44 -1.15 -5.55
C LEU A 389 -16.20 -1.96 -6.61
N GLU A 390 -17.13 -2.84 -6.20
CA GLU A 390 -17.95 -3.66 -7.11
C GLU A 390 -18.74 -2.80 -8.09
N THR A 391 -19.41 -1.77 -7.60
CA THR A 391 -20.25 -0.90 -8.41
C THR A 391 -19.46 0.03 -9.33
N THR A 392 -18.26 0.46 -8.89
CA THR A 392 -17.40 1.40 -9.63
C THR A 392 -16.61 0.69 -10.72
N PHE A 393 -15.95 -0.42 -10.40
CA PHE A 393 -15.03 -1.08 -11.33
C PHE A 393 -15.66 -2.20 -12.17
N LYS A 394 -16.73 -2.81 -11.71
CA LYS A 394 -17.48 -3.86 -12.44
C LYS A 394 -16.56 -4.99 -12.90
N ASP A 395 -16.46 -5.22 -14.23
CA ASP A 395 -15.59 -6.21 -14.89
C ASP A 395 -14.07 -5.92 -14.74
N ARG A 396 -13.71 -4.75 -14.24
CA ARG A 396 -12.34 -4.38 -13.91
C ARG A 396 -11.98 -4.60 -12.44
N LEU A 397 -12.85 -5.26 -11.68
CA LEU A 397 -12.62 -5.74 -10.32
C LEU A 397 -12.61 -7.26 -10.30
N LEU A 398 -11.62 -7.83 -9.62
CA LEU A 398 -11.58 -9.24 -9.26
C LEU A 398 -11.51 -9.36 -7.74
N VAL A 399 -12.47 -10.08 -7.15
CA VAL A 399 -12.51 -10.33 -5.70
C VAL A 399 -12.12 -11.79 -5.44
N TYR A 400 -10.96 -11.99 -4.81
CA TYR A 400 -10.54 -13.32 -4.37
C TYR A 400 -11.33 -13.74 -3.13
N PRO A 401 -11.63 -15.04 -2.96
CA PRO A 401 -12.46 -15.53 -1.85
C PRO A 401 -11.86 -15.22 -0.47
N TYR A 402 -10.55 -15.25 -0.37
CA TYR A 402 -9.80 -15.00 0.86
C TYR A 402 -8.35 -14.58 0.55
N GLY A 403 -7.67 -13.99 1.54
CA GLY A 403 -6.31 -13.49 1.39
C GLY A 403 -5.95 -12.38 2.37
N GLY A 404 -6.92 -11.91 3.16
CA GLY A 404 -6.74 -10.81 4.10
C GLY A 404 -6.24 -9.53 3.41
N HIS A 405 -5.47 -8.70 4.12
CA HIS A 405 -4.90 -7.49 3.54
C HIS A 405 -3.54 -7.76 2.88
N CYS A 406 -3.50 -7.78 1.56
CA CYS A 406 -2.29 -7.99 0.77
C CYS A 406 -1.59 -9.34 0.98
N GLY A 407 -2.24 -10.34 1.60
CA GLY A 407 -1.59 -11.59 1.95
C GLY A 407 -1.36 -12.51 0.76
N ASN A 408 -2.22 -12.45 -0.25
CA ASN A 408 -2.18 -13.32 -1.42
C ASN A 408 -1.53 -12.71 -2.67
N MET A 409 -0.96 -11.50 -2.56
CA MET A 409 -0.53 -10.71 -3.73
C MET A 409 0.62 -11.35 -4.52
N TYR A 410 1.37 -12.31 -3.94
CA TYR A 410 2.42 -13.06 -4.63
C TYR A 410 2.02 -14.48 -5.00
N PHE A 411 0.78 -14.87 -4.71
CA PHE A 411 0.31 -16.16 -5.12
C PHE A 411 0.37 -16.29 -6.65
N LYS A 412 0.85 -17.41 -7.14
CA LYS A 412 1.18 -17.61 -8.57
C LYS A 412 0.06 -17.17 -9.52
N SER A 413 -1.19 -17.55 -9.22
CA SER A 413 -2.37 -17.19 -10.03
C SER A 413 -2.64 -15.68 -9.99
N ASN A 414 -2.48 -15.02 -8.83
CA ASN A 414 -2.69 -13.58 -8.69
C ASN A 414 -1.61 -12.79 -9.46
N VAL A 415 -0.36 -13.27 -9.43
CA VAL A 415 0.72 -12.68 -10.23
C VAL A 415 0.46 -12.88 -11.72
N ALA A 416 0.01 -14.06 -12.17
CA ALA A 416 -0.34 -14.33 -13.56
C ALA A 416 -1.49 -13.42 -14.02
N THR A 417 -2.55 -13.29 -13.23
CA THR A 417 -3.69 -12.37 -13.47
C THR A 417 -3.21 -10.92 -13.65
N MET A 418 -2.34 -10.44 -12.77
CA MET A 418 -1.78 -9.09 -12.83
C MET A 418 -0.96 -8.87 -14.11
N LEU A 419 -0.05 -9.79 -14.42
CA LEU A 419 0.80 -9.68 -15.61
C LEU A 419 -0.04 -9.76 -16.88
N ASN A 420 -1.04 -10.65 -16.95
CA ASN A 420 -1.95 -10.75 -18.09
C ASN A 420 -2.74 -9.45 -18.30
N PHE A 421 -3.28 -8.84 -17.24
CA PHE A 421 -3.94 -7.54 -17.39
C PHE A 421 -2.99 -6.45 -17.91
N LEU A 422 -1.79 -6.36 -17.36
CA LEU A 422 -0.82 -5.35 -17.79
C LEU A 422 -0.41 -5.53 -19.25
N GLU A 423 -0.33 -6.75 -19.74
CA GLU A 423 0.00 -7.07 -21.14
C GLU A 423 -1.20 -6.88 -22.08
N ASN A 424 -2.37 -7.44 -21.74
CA ASN A 424 -3.49 -7.60 -22.67
C ASN A 424 -4.67 -6.64 -22.38
N GLY A 425 -4.78 -6.07 -21.17
CA GLY A 425 -5.85 -5.15 -20.77
C GLY A 425 -7.16 -5.84 -20.37
N VAL A 426 -7.15 -7.14 -20.20
CA VAL A 426 -8.30 -7.92 -19.76
C VAL A 426 -8.03 -8.48 -18.38
N LEU A 427 -8.86 -8.11 -17.41
CA LEU A 427 -8.79 -8.67 -16.06
C LEU A 427 -9.53 -9.99 -16.03
N LYS A 428 -8.79 -11.09 -15.93
CA LYS A 428 -9.31 -12.43 -15.85
C LYS A 428 -8.47 -13.26 -14.90
N TYR A 429 -9.11 -14.08 -14.07
CA TYR A 429 -8.41 -14.99 -13.18
C TYR A 429 -7.62 -16.05 -13.99
N GLU A 430 -6.36 -16.18 -13.66
CA GLU A 430 -5.45 -17.17 -14.25
C GLU A 430 -5.17 -18.28 -13.22
N ASN A 431 -5.47 -19.54 -13.58
CA ASN A 431 -5.25 -20.71 -12.72
C ASN A 431 -3.79 -21.17 -12.67
#